data_0dc1b018791b99c37caad7a3256d093c
#
_entry.id   0dc1b018791b99c37caad7a3256d093c
#
_cell.length_a   1.000
_cell.length_b   1.000
_cell.length_c   1.000
_cell.angle_alpha   90.00
_cell.angle_beta   90.00
_cell.angle_gamma   90.00
#
_symmetry.space_group_name_H-M   'P 1'
#
loop_
_entity.id
_entity.type
_entity.pdbx_description
1 polymer ?
#
loop_
_entity_poly.entity_id
_entity_poly.type
_entity_poly.pdbx_seq_one_letter_code
_entity_poly.pdbx_strand_id
1 'polypeptide(L)'
;MNIKFILPALTEAHGKYWRPIKYSLFPPLGLATLAGYLNESDKARIVDEHVERIDLDDAPDIVAIEVYITSARRAYNIADSYRKRGIHVVMGGLHATACPDEALSHADTIVLGPAEEAWPRFLADFRNGNTARIYQSSVRELTTPPSLRRDLIRRQNYLVPN
;
A
#
# COMPACT_ATOMS: atom_id res chain seq x y z
N MET A 1 -13.06 -9.54 0.81
CA MET A 1 -12.30 -8.66 1.75
C MET A 1 -12.34 -7.23 1.26
N ASN A 2 -12.17 -6.26 2.17
CA ASN A 2 -12.00 -4.85 1.85
C ASN A 2 -10.53 -4.46 2.04
N ILE A 3 -9.87 -4.02 1.00
CA ILE A 3 -8.44 -3.72 1.05
C ILE A 3 -8.21 -2.26 0.67
N LYS A 4 -7.48 -1.56 1.53
CA LYS A 4 -7.10 -0.17 1.30
C LYS A 4 -5.61 -0.08 1.00
N PHE A 5 -5.29 0.37 -0.19
CA PHE A 5 -3.92 0.66 -0.62
C PHE A 5 -3.61 2.13 -0.38
N ILE A 6 -2.47 2.43 0.22
CA ILE A 6 -2.10 3.80 0.58
C ILE A 6 -0.70 4.12 0.04
N LEU A 7 -0.61 5.24 -0.68
CA LEU A 7 0.64 5.94 -0.94
C LEU A 7 0.70 7.17 -0.04
N PRO A 8 1.51 7.15 1.04
CA PRO A 8 1.61 8.27 1.96
C PRO A 8 2.31 9.47 1.32
N ALA A 9 1.88 10.67 1.68
CA ALA A 9 2.57 11.90 1.31
C ALA A 9 3.95 12.01 1.99
N LEU A 10 4.79 12.89 1.46
CA LEU A 10 6.09 13.20 2.05
C LEU A 10 5.92 13.61 3.52
N THR A 11 6.72 13.03 4.40
CA THR A 11 6.67 13.32 5.85
C THR A 11 6.82 14.81 6.15
N GLU A 12 7.74 15.46 5.47
CA GLU A 12 8.04 16.89 5.67
C GLU A 12 6.93 17.81 5.16
N ALA A 13 6.16 17.36 4.17
CA ALA A 13 5.02 18.11 3.65
C ALA A 13 3.81 18.05 4.60
N HIS A 14 3.74 17.05 5.48
CA HIS A 14 2.59 16.78 6.34
C HIS A 14 2.65 17.56 7.66
N GLY A 15 2.35 18.86 7.60
CA GLY A 15 2.27 19.74 8.77
C GLY A 15 0.82 20.10 9.14
N LYS A 16 0.66 20.97 10.18
CA LYS A 16 -0.66 21.44 10.69
C LYS A 16 -1.57 22.00 9.60
N TYR A 17 -0.99 22.61 8.58
CA TYR A 17 -1.70 23.25 7.45
C TYR A 17 -1.62 22.46 6.17
N TRP A 18 -1.14 21.20 6.22
CA TRP A 18 -1.02 20.37 5.05
C TRP A 18 -2.37 20.18 4.34
N ARG A 19 -2.33 20.29 3.04
CA ARG A 19 -3.46 20.00 2.15
C ARG A 19 -2.96 19.21 0.95
N PRO A 20 -3.75 18.25 0.45
CA PRO A 20 -3.42 17.59 -0.80
C PRO A 20 -3.20 18.61 -1.92
N ILE A 21 -2.24 18.34 -2.78
CA ILE A 21 -2.06 19.08 -4.01
C ILE A 21 -3.19 18.75 -4.99
N LYS A 22 -3.49 19.69 -5.90
CA LYS A 22 -4.59 19.48 -6.86
C LYS A 22 -4.27 18.35 -7.85
N TYR A 23 -2.99 18.22 -8.24
CA TYR A 23 -2.52 17.22 -9.20
C TYR A 23 -1.18 16.66 -8.76
N SER A 24 -0.99 15.33 -8.90
CA SER A 24 0.31 14.68 -8.81
C SER A 24 0.84 14.39 -10.22
N LEU A 25 2.13 14.09 -10.33
CA LEU A 25 2.76 13.83 -11.63
C LEU A 25 2.33 12.47 -12.19
N PHE A 26 2.50 11.42 -11.41
CA PHE A 26 2.22 10.04 -11.80
C PHE A 26 1.25 9.36 -10.84
N PRO A 27 0.34 8.51 -11.37
CA PRO A 27 -0.52 7.68 -10.53
C PRO A 27 0.28 6.56 -9.85
N PRO A 28 -0.23 6.02 -8.70
CA PRO A 28 0.41 4.92 -7.97
C PRO A 28 0.19 3.56 -8.67
N LEU A 29 0.88 3.34 -9.80
CA LEU A 29 0.68 2.14 -10.63
C LEU A 29 1.09 0.85 -9.92
N GLY A 30 2.10 0.89 -9.04
CA GLY A 30 2.48 -0.26 -8.22
C GLY A 30 1.31 -0.79 -7.39
N LEU A 31 0.59 0.10 -6.71
CA LEU A 31 -0.59 -0.28 -5.93
C LEU A 31 -1.75 -0.77 -6.81
N ALA A 32 -1.92 -0.18 -8.00
CA ALA A 32 -2.92 -0.64 -8.96
C ALA A 32 -2.58 -2.03 -9.54
N THR A 33 -1.30 -2.36 -9.66
CA THR A 33 -0.83 -3.71 -10.03
C THR A 33 -1.18 -4.71 -8.94
N LEU A 34 -0.89 -4.39 -7.67
CA LEU A 34 -1.24 -5.27 -6.54
C LEU A 34 -2.75 -5.49 -6.41
N ALA A 35 -3.55 -4.45 -6.67
CA ALA A 35 -5.01 -4.59 -6.72
C ALA A 35 -5.50 -5.52 -7.83
N GLY A 36 -4.70 -5.74 -8.88
CA GLY A 36 -5.00 -6.67 -9.97
C GLY A 36 -4.97 -8.16 -9.57
N TYR A 37 -4.36 -8.49 -8.44
CA TYR A 37 -4.34 -9.86 -7.90
C TYR A 37 -5.55 -10.20 -7.01
N LEU A 38 -6.44 -9.24 -6.79
CA LEU A 38 -7.62 -9.45 -5.95
C LEU A 38 -8.68 -10.27 -6.69
N ASN A 39 -9.48 -11.02 -5.93
CA ASN A 39 -10.62 -11.73 -6.46
C ASN A 39 -11.75 -10.75 -6.82
N GLU A 40 -12.67 -11.14 -7.68
CA GLU A 40 -13.84 -10.33 -8.07
C GLU A 40 -14.74 -9.95 -6.87
N SER A 41 -14.77 -10.80 -5.85
CA SER A 41 -15.52 -10.53 -4.61
C SER A 41 -14.85 -9.55 -3.65
N ASP A 42 -13.56 -9.26 -3.86
CA ASP A 42 -12.81 -8.33 -3.02
C ASP A 42 -13.07 -6.87 -3.46
N LYS A 43 -13.15 -5.99 -2.48
CA LYS A 43 -13.25 -4.55 -2.71
C LYS A 43 -11.89 -3.90 -2.45
N ALA A 44 -11.50 -3.02 -3.35
CA ALA A 44 -10.25 -2.28 -3.23
C ALA A 44 -10.47 -0.78 -3.33
N ARG A 45 -9.69 -0.02 -2.58
CA ARG A 45 -9.56 1.43 -2.72
C ARG A 45 -8.09 1.80 -2.70
N ILE A 46 -7.67 2.62 -3.65
CA ILE A 46 -6.34 3.23 -3.67
C ILE A 46 -6.47 4.68 -3.21
N VAL A 47 -5.65 5.07 -2.24
CA VAL A 47 -5.59 6.42 -1.70
C VAL A 47 -4.17 6.93 -1.86
N ASP A 48 -3.99 7.93 -2.70
CA ASP A 48 -2.75 8.68 -2.83
C ASP A 48 -2.86 9.96 -1.99
N GLU A 49 -2.15 9.99 -0.86
CA GLU A 49 -2.22 11.12 0.06
C GLU A 49 -1.67 12.42 -0.53
N HIS A 50 -0.91 12.38 -1.63
CA HIS A 50 -0.50 13.60 -2.31
C HIS A 50 -1.69 14.37 -2.91
N VAL A 51 -2.74 13.68 -3.34
CA VAL A 51 -3.90 14.28 -4.05
C VAL A 51 -5.23 14.18 -3.30
N GLU A 52 -5.32 13.35 -2.26
CA GLU A 52 -6.51 13.24 -1.41
C GLU A 52 -6.15 13.00 0.06
N ARG A 53 -7.10 13.23 0.96
CA ARG A 53 -6.89 12.94 2.38
C ARG A 53 -7.19 11.48 2.67
N ILE A 54 -6.38 10.90 3.56
CA ILE A 54 -6.66 9.57 4.10
C ILE A 54 -7.74 9.71 5.17
N ASP A 55 -8.81 8.95 5.02
CA ASP A 55 -9.75 8.68 6.10
C ASP A 55 -9.12 7.58 6.98
N LEU A 56 -8.82 7.89 8.23
CA LEU A 56 -8.23 6.95 9.18
C LEU A 56 -9.30 6.27 10.05
N ASP A 57 -10.57 6.65 9.93
CA ASP A 57 -11.66 6.11 10.74
C ASP A 57 -12.40 4.96 10.05
N ASP A 58 -12.10 4.71 8.78
CA ASP A 58 -12.64 3.55 8.04
C ASP A 58 -12.09 2.22 8.61
N ALA A 59 -12.74 1.11 8.27
CA ALA A 59 -12.42 -0.23 8.78
C ALA A 59 -12.25 -1.26 7.65
N PRO A 60 -11.18 -1.18 6.86
CA PRO A 60 -10.83 -2.23 5.91
C PRO A 60 -10.33 -3.48 6.64
N ASP A 61 -10.36 -4.63 5.98
CA ASP A 61 -9.76 -5.87 6.51
C ASP A 61 -8.22 -5.79 6.46
N ILE A 62 -7.68 -5.14 5.43
CA ILE A 62 -6.24 -4.98 5.19
C ILE A 62 -5.94 -3.54 4.78
N VAL A 63 -4.88 -2.98 5.34
CA VAL A 63 -4.24 -1.74 4.86
C VAL A 63 -2.87 -2.07 4.31
N ALA A 64 -2.66 -1.85 3.01
CA ALA A 64 -1.38 -2.04 2.34
C ALA A 64 -0.72 -0.69 2.04
N ILE A 65 0.46 -0.44 2.58
CA ILE A 65 1.15 0.85 2.51
C ILE A 65 2.43 0.71 1.70
N GLU A 66 2.57 1.52 0.64
CA GLU A 66 3.81 1.65 -0.10
C GLU A 66 4.72 2.66 0.58
N VAL A 67 5.93 2.24 1.00
CA VAL A 67 6.81 3.05 1.82
C VAL A 67 8.08 3.45 1.07
N TYR A 68 8.25 4.76 0.87
CA TYR A 68 9.50 5.38 0.44
C TYR A 68 10.20 6.03 1.64
N ILE A 69 11.52 6.23 1.55
CA ILE A 69 12.30 6.87 2.64
C ILE A 69 11.73 8.24 3.02
N THR A 70 11.29 9.01 2.06
CA THR A 70 10.73 10.36 2.26
C THR A 70 9.35 10.36 2.91
N SER A 71 8.63 9.24 2.90
CA SER A 71 7.31 9.07 3.52
C SER A 71 7.29 8.09 4.69
N ALA A 72 8.43 7.52 5.08
CA ALA A 72 8.49 6.43 6.05
C ALA A 72 7.83 6.79 7.39
N ARG A 73 8.19 7.92 7.98
CA ARG A 73 7.60 8.37 9.26
C ARG A 73 6.08 8.59 9.14
N ARG A 74 5.61 9.12 8.02
CA ARG A 74 4.17 9.27 7.77
C ARG A 74 3.49 7.92 7.62
N ALA A 75 4.09 6.98 6.89
CA ALA A 75 3.61 5.62 6.73
C ALA A 75 3.45 4.92 8.08
N TYR A 76 4.43 5.04 8.97
CA TYR A 76 4.40 4.46 10.31
C TYR A 76 3.26 5.03 11.17
N ASN A 77 3.05 6.35 11.15
CA ASN A 77 1.94 6.98 11.87
C ASN A 77 0.57 6.48 11.37
N ILE A 78 0.41 6.28 10.06
CA ILE A 78 -0.79 5.71 9.45
C ILE A 78 -0.97 4.26 9.91
N ALA A 79 0.08 3.47 9.81
CA ALA A 79 0.09 2.07 10.20
C ALA A 79 -0.30 1.86 11.66
N ASP A 80 0.35 2.60 12.57
CA ASP A 80 0.08 2.53 14.00
C ASP A 80 -1.37 2.90 14.34
N SER A 81 -1.96 3.84 13.59
CA SER A 81 -3.37 4.22 13.76
C SER A 81 -4.32 3.08 13.39
N TYR A 82 -4.05 2.34 12.33
CA TYR A 82 -4.86 1.18 11.94
C TYR A 82 -4.62 -0.02 12.86
N ARG A 83 -3.36 -0.31 13.20
CA ARG A 83 -3.00 -1.42 14.08
C ARG A 83 -3.60 -1.28 15.49
N LYS A 84 -3.65 -0.07 16.05
CA LYS A 84 -4.32 0.21 17.33
C LYS A 84 -5.80 -0.18 17.32
N ARG A 85 -6.42 -0.25 16.15
CA ARG A 85 -7.82 -0.67 15.97
C ARG A 85 -7.96 -2.14 15.55
N GLY A 86 -6.85 -2.90 15.54
CA GLY A 86 -6.83 -4.32 15.19
C GLY A 86 -6.94 -4.59 13.69
N ILE A 87 -6.71 -3.58 12.84
CA ILE A 87 -6.70 -3.74 11.38
C ILE A 87 -5.32 -4.20 10.92
N HIS A 88 -5.29 -5.25 10.11
CA HIS A 88 -4.04 -5.83 9.62
C HIS A 88 -3.31 -4.89 8.67
N VAL A 89 -2.08 -4.54 9.01
CA VAL A 89 -1.25 -3.63 8.21
C VAL A 89 -0.12 -4.38 7.52
N VAL A 90 -0.04 -4.20 6.20
CA VAL A 90 1.05 -4.69 5.36
C VAL A 90 1.86 -3.51 4.84
N MET A 91 3.19 -3.58 4.96
CA MET A 91 4.10 -2.60 4.36
C MET A 91 4.96 -3.24 3.29
N GLY A 92 5.20 -2.50 2.22
CA GLY A 92 6.13 -2.85 1.15
C GLY A 92 6.78 -1.62 0.55
N GLY A 93 7.54 -1.79 -0.52
CA GLY A 93 8.24 -0.73 -1.21
C GLY A 93 9.71 -0.62 -0.81
N LEU A 94 10.39 0.36 -1.39
CA LEU A 94 11.85 0.47 -1.32
C LEU A 94 12.36 0.62 0.12
N HIS A 95 11.69 1.43 0.94
CA HIS A 95 12.16 1.65 2.32
C HIS A 95 11.92 0.41 3.20
N ALA A 96 10.75 -0.22 3.14
CA ALA A 96 10.47 -1.44 3.88
C ALA A 96 11.42 -2.58 3.51
N THR A 97 11.86 -2.64 2.24
CA THR A 97 12.86 -3.60 1.77
C THR A 97 14.26 -3.29 2.31
N ALA A 98 14.63 -2.00 2.39
CA ALA A 98 15.95 -1.58 2.86
C ALA A 98 16.08 -1.60 4.40
N CYS A 99 14.98 -1.35 5.13
CA CYS A 99 14.95 -1.26 6.59
C CYS A 99 13.83 -2.16 7.16
N PRO A 100 13.93 -3.50 6.98
CA PRO A 100 12.85 -4.41 7.32
C PRO A 100 12.52 -4.43 8.82
N ASP A 101 13.50 -4.39 9.71
CA ASP A 101 13.28 -4.43 11.14
C ASP A 101 12.54 -3.18 11.65
N GLU A 102 12.86 -2.02 11.08
CA GLU A 102 12.16 -0.77 11.37
C GLU A 102 10.69 -0.87 10.91
N ALA A 103 10.45 -1.29 9.66
CA ALA A 103 9.10 -1.45 9.13
C ALA A 103 8.27 -2.48 9.91
N LEU A 104 8.88 -3.59 10.35
CA LEU A 104 8.24 -4.63 11.15
C LEU A 104 7.80 -4.16 12.55
N SER A 105 8.37 -3.09 13.06
CA SER A 105 7.91 -2.51 14.34
C SER A 105 6.55 -1.82 14.18
N HIS A 106 6.19 -1.40 12.97
CA HIS A 106 4.97 -0.67 12.63
C HIS A 106 3.97 -1.48 11.77
N ALA A 107 4.33 -2.66 11.30
CA ALA A 107 3.46 -3.50 10.46
C ALA A 107 3.25 -4.89 11.06
N ASP A 108 2.15 -5.54 10.69
CA ASP A 108 1.90 -6.95 11.02
C ASP A 108 2.61 -7.86 10.02
N THR A 109 2.70 -7.40 8.78
CA THR A 109 3.38 -8.10 7.68
C THR A 109 4.20 -7.10 6.85
N ILE A 110 5.37 -7.53 6.39
CA ILE A 110 6.13 -6.80 5.37
C ILE A 110 6.35 -7.64 4.12
N VAL A 111 6.38 -6.96 2.98
CA VAL A 111 6.70 -7.53 1.67
C VAL A 111 8.01 -6.96 1.19
N LEU A 112 9.02 -7.80 1.02
CA LEU A 112 10.38 -7.44 0.63
C LEU A 112 10.61 -7.66 -0.86
N GLY A 113 11.22 -6.69 -1.52
CA GLY A 113 11.51 -6.73 -2.95
C GLY A 113 10.27 -6.59 -3.83
N PRO A 114 10.29 -7.17 -5.04
CA PRO A 114 9.13 -7.20 -5.93
C PRO A 114 7.96 -7.93 -5.29
N ALA A 115 6.78 -7.32 -5.30
CA ALA A 115 5.63 -7.85 -4.56
C ALA A 115 4.77 -8.83 -5.38
N GLU A 116 5.02 -8.95 -6.66
CA GLU A 116 4.15 -9.65 -7.62
C GLU A 116 3.99 -11.15 -7.31
N GLU A 117 5.00 -11.79 -6.75
CA GLU A 117 4.91 -13.18 -6.27
C GLU A 117 4.49 -13.25 -4.79
N ALA A 118 5.03 -12.35 -3.98
CA ALA A 118 4.85 -12.35 -2.54
C ALA A 118 3.42 -11.96 -2.13
N TRP A 119 2.82 -11.00 -2.84
CA TRP A 119 1.49 -10.47 -2.54
C TRP A 119 0.36 -11.51 -2.72
N PRO A 120 0.27 -12.28 -3.83
CA PRO A 120 -0.72 -13.35 -3.95
C PRO A 120 -0.60 -14.41 -2.85
N ARG A 121 0.63 -14.76 -2.44
CA ARG A 121 0.85 -15.69 -1.33
C ARG A 121 0.34 -15.12 -0.01
N PHE A 122 0.67 -13.87 0.29
CA PHE A 122 0.12 -13.19 1.46
C PHE A 122 -1.41 -13.19 1.47
N LEU A 123 -2.05 -12.86 0.34
CA LEU A 123 -3.52 -12.85 0.24
C LEU A 123 -4.14 -14.24 0.50
N ALA A 124 -3.51 -15.31 0.01
CA ALA A 124 -3.95 -16.67 0.25
C ALA A 124 -3.82 -17.03 1.74
N ASP A 125 -2.67 -16.71 2.35
CA ASP A 125 -2.40 -16.99 3.77
C ASP A 125 -3.32 -16.18 4.68
N PHE A 126 -3.59 -14.91 4.34
CA PHE A 126 -4.52 -14.06 5.09
C PHE A 126 -5.93 -14.64 5.11
N ARG A 127 -6.43 -15.13 3.96
CA ARG A 127 -7.75 -15.79 3.88
C ARG A 127 -7.83 -17.05 4.73
N ASN A 128 -6.70 -17.74 4.89
CA ASN A 128 -6.58 -18.98 5.68
C ASN A 128 -6.23 -18.71 7.16
N GLY A 129 -6.03 -17.46 7.59
CA GLY A 129 -5.64 -17.10 8.95
C GLY A 129 -4.19 -17.48 9.32
N ASN A 130 -3.31 -17.67 8.34
CA ASN A 130 -1.93 -18.18 8.52
C ASN A 130 -0.88 -17.17 8.00
N THR A 131 -1.08 -15.89 8.20
CA THR A 131 -0.14 -14.87 7.72
C THR A 131 1.24 -14.98 8.36
N ALA A 132 2.29 -14.95 7.53
CA ALA A 132 3.65 -14.75 7.98
C ALA A 132 3.94 -13.25 8.20
N ARG A 133 4.96 -12.96 9.00
CA ARG A 133 5.40 -11.59 9.22
C ARG A 133 6.18 -11.01 8.04
N ILE A 134 6.84 -11.87 7.25
CA ILE A 134 7.67 -11.46 6.11
C ILE A 134 7.33 -12.32 4.92
N TYR A 135 7.06 -11.66 3.80
CA TYR A 135 6.96 -12.27 2.48
C TYR A 135 8.04 -11.69 1.59
N GLN A 136 8.78 -12.54 0.92
CA GLN A 136 9.83 -12.16 -0.01
C GLN A 136 9.69 -12.94 -1.31
N SER A 137 9.84 -12.25 -2.44
CA SER A 137 9.95 -12.87 -3.74
C SER A 137 11.39 -13.28 -4.01
N SER A 138 11.57 -14.46 -4.57
CA SER A 138 12.84 -14.92 -5.15
C SER A 138 12.93 -14.66 -6.65
N VAL A 139 11.79 -14.36 -7.28
CA VAL A 139 11.65 -14.20 -8.74
C VAL A 139 11.63 -12.71 -9.09
N ARG A 140 12.43 -12.32 -10.08
CA ARG A 140 12.51 -10.94 -10.59
C ARG A 140 11.83 -10.76 -11.95
N GLU A 141 11.35 -11.84 -12.55
CA GLU A 141 10.70 -11.83 -13.85
C GLU A 141 9.21 -12.08 -13.70
N LEU A 142 8.40 -11.18 -14.25
CA LEU A 142 6.96 -11.33 -14.34
C LEU A 142 6.62 -12.16 -15.58
N THR A 143 6.22 -13.40 -15.36
CA THR A 143 5.74 -14.26 -16.46
C THR A 143 4.31 -13.93 -16.88
N THR A 144 3.48 -13.51 -15.95
CA THR A 144 2.08 -13.15 -16.22
C THR A 144 1.66 -12.00 -15.29
N PRO A 145 1.80 -10.75 -15.72
CA PRO A 145 1.36 -9.62 -14.94
C PRO A 145 -0.18 -9.63 -14.82
N PRO A 146 -0.75 -9.20 -13.68
CA PRO A 146 -2.18 -9.07 -13.52
C PRO A 146 -2.72 -7.91 -14.36
N SER A 147 -4.02 -7.87 -14.57
CA SER A 147 -4.66 -6.69 -15.14
C SER A 147 -4.52 -5.50 -14.22
N LEU A 148 -3.93 -4.42 -14.72
CA LEU A 148 -3.74 -3.20 -13.95
C LEU A 148 -5.07 -2.52 -13.64
N ARG A 149 -5.41 -2.35 -12.36
CA ARG A 149 -6.68 -1.77 -11.90
C ARG A 149 -6.68 -0.25 -11.98
N ARG A 150 -6.60 0.28 -13.21
CA ARG A 150 -6.68 1.72 -13.49
C ARG A 150 -8.02 2.34 -13.12
N ASP A 151 -9.07 1.54 -13.05
CA ASP A 151 -10.42 1.93 -12.61
C ASP A 151 -10.44 2.46 -11.16
N LEU A 152 -9.48 2.05 -10.32
CA LEU A 152 -9.33 2.51 -8.94
C LEU A 152 -8.58 3.85 -8.82
N ILE A 153 -8.02 4.36 -9.92
CA ILE A 153 -7.23 5.59 -9.95
C ILE A 153 -8.07 6.73 -10.52
N ARG A 154 -8.17 7.84 -9.80
CA ARG A 154 -8.84 9.06 -10.28
C ARG A 154 -7.95 9.81 -11.27
N ARG A 155 -8.03 9.43 -12.56
CA ARG A 155 -7.18 9.93 -13.65
C ARG A 155 -7.03 11.46 -13.67
N GLN A 156 -8.09 12.21 -13.35
CA GLN A 156 -8.07 13.66 -13.33
C GLN A 156 -7.13 14.30 -12.29
N ASN A 157 -6.63 13.52 -11.35
CA ASN A 157 -5.70 13.99 -10.32
C ASN A 157 -4.22 13.89 -10.74
N TYR A 158 -3.94 13.46 -11.97
CA TYR A 158 -2.56 13.22 -12.44
C TYR A 158 -2.29 13.95 -13.74
N LEU A 159 -1.09 14.56 -13.83
CA LEU A 159 -0.67 15.32 -15.01
C LEU A 159 -0.25 14.39 -16.16
N VAL A 160 0.31 13.23 -15.84
CA VAL A 160 0.68 12.19 -16.80
C VAL A 160 -0.18 10.95 -16.52
N PRO A 161 -1.43 10.92 -17.01
CA PRO A 161 -2.29 9.75 -16.87
C PRO A 161 -1.84 8.70 -17.87
N ASN A 162 -1.42 7.54 -17.40
CA ASN A 162 -1.12 6.37 -18.24
C ASN A 162 -2.39 5.59 -18.60
#